data_d16a99e054e0d4c567a582260e80b370
#
_entry.id   d16a99e054e0d4c567a582260e80b370
#
_cell.length_a   1.000
_cell.length_b   1.000
_cell.length_c   1.000
_cell.angle_alpha   90.00
_cell.angle_beta   90.00
_cell.angle_gamma   90.00
#
_symmetry.space_group_name_H-M   'P 1'
#
loop_
_entity.id
_entity.type
_entity.pdbx_description
1 polymer ?
#
loop_
_entity_poly.entity_id
_entity_poly.type
_entity_poly.pdbx_seq_one_letter_code
_entity_poly.pdbx_strand_id
1 'polypeptide(L)'
;HTNLIESLKNTVGTLFIKPKIDISKISKHALGIILSLQKNKYEAYIVGGAIRDILINQNPKDFDIATSATPEQIRRLFKKSRIIGRRFKLVHVLDGRDIIEVSTFRAKPQEREIMANGVERDNAYGTLKEDAERRDFTSNSIYFNPTNKKLIDFYGGIDDIKNKQLTIIGIPEIRFREDPVRILRAIRFAAKLDLSINSDITSIIHKNINLLENIPYSRLFDEVMKLFLTGHALKSVILFNKFNLSKKFFPVLQSTNPSTQAFLKQGLRDTDKRIHESKAVNPGILLAVFLWRDVNEAWEK
;
A
#
# COMPACT_ATOMS: atom_id res chain seq x y z
N HIS A 1 -2.65 40.61 7.94
CA HIS A 1 -1.73 39.84 7.08
C HIS A 1 -1.84 38.32 7.28
N THR A 2 -2.42 37.83 8.37
CA THR A 2 -2.53 36.39 8.69
C THR A 2 -3.63 35.69 7.90
N ASN A 3 -4.71 36.38 7.53
CA ASN A 3 -5.85 35.82 6.80
C ASN A 3 -5.61 35.54 5.32
N LEU A 4 -4.59 36.18 4.71
CA LEU A 4 -4.27 35.96 3.30
C LEU A 4 -3.48 34.66 3.07
N ILE A 5 -2.66 34.27 4.06
CA ILE A 5 -1.84 33.06 4.02
C ILE A 5 -2.70 31.81 4.26
N GLU A 6 -3.70 31.90 5.14
CA GLU A 6 -4.68 30.80 5.34
C GLU A 6 -5.64 30.65 4.16
N SER A 7 -6.06 31.75 3.52
CA SER A 7 -6.87 31.71 2.30
C SER A 7 -6.08 31.11 1.13
N LEU A 8 -4.77 31.37 1.02
CA LEU A 8 -3.92 30.77 0.00
C LEU A 8 -3.64 29.27 0.24
N LYS A 9 -3.62 28.81 1.48
CA LYS A 9 -3.49 27.38 1.81
C LYS A 9 -4.75 26.57 1.48
N ASN A 10 -5.93 27.19 1.54
CA ASN A 10 -7.20 26.55 1.17
C ASN A 10 -7.49 26.58 -0.34
N THR A 11 -6.73 27.36 -1.11
CA THR A 11 -6.82 27.48 -2.56
C THR A 11 -5.65 26.79 -3.27
N VAL A 12 -4.80 26.01 -2.56
CA VAL A 12 -3.81 25.14 -3.20
C VAL A 12 -4.56 24.02 -3.89
N GLY A 13 -5.08 24.44 -4.97
CA GLY A 13 -5.83 23.71 -5.92
C GLY A 13 -5.08 22.48 -6.38
N THR A 14 -5.82 21.53 -6.74
CA THR A 14 -5.49 20.38 -7.57
C THR A 14 -4.37 20.78 -8.52
N LEU A 15 -3.13 20.47 -8.17
CA LEU A 15 -1.98 20.78 -9.01
C LEU A 15 -2.04 19.84 -10.22
N PHE A 16 -2.61 20.32 -11.32
CA PHE A 16 -2.56 19.62 -12.60
C PHE A 16 -1.15 19.73 -13.16
N ILE A 17 -0.25 18.89 -12.69
CA ILE A 17 1.07 18.74 -13.27
C ILE A 17 0.88 17.97 -14.58
N LYS A 18 1.44 18.46 -15.69
CA LYS A 18 1.61 17.67 -16.92
C LYS A 18 2.78 16.71 -16.66
N PRO A 19 2.56 15.45 -16.30
CA PRO A 19 3.67 14.57 -16.03
C PRO A 19 4.19 13.98 -17.33
N LYS A 20 5.43 13.60 -17.30
CA LYS A 20 5.99 12.62 -18.24
C LYS A 20 5.67 11.22 -17.76
N ILE A 21 4.38 10.84 -17.73
CA ILE A 21 4.02 9.43 -17.52
C ILE A 21 4.20 8.70 -18.83
N ASP A 22 5.04 7.68 -18.79
CA ASP A 22 5.20 6.77 -19.91
C ASP A 22 3.99 5.83 -19.99
N ILE A 23 3.05 6.18 -20.88
CA ILE A 23 1.82 5.42 -21.10
C ILE A 23 2.12 4.01 -21.62
N SER A 24 3.27 3.79 -22.27
CA SER A 24 3.65 2.47 -22.77
C SER A 24 3.85 1.44 -21.65
N LYS A 25 4.11 1.90 -20.42
CA LYS A 25 4.22 1.06 -19.22
C LYS A 25 2.87 0.67 -18.62
N ILE A 26 1.77 1.24 -19.12
CA ILE A 26 0.43 0.95 -18.62
C ILE A 26 -0.13 -0.27 -19.36
N SER A 27 -0.70 -1.22 -18.61
CA SER A 27 -1.35 -2.39 -19.17
C SER A 27 -2.46 -2.00 -20.16
N LYS A 28 -2.45 -2.62 -21.35
CA LYS A 28 -3.52 -2.44 -22.35
C LYS A 28 -4.89 -2.81 -21.79
N HIS A 29 -4.95 -3.82 -20.92
CA HIS A 29 -6.17 -4.24 -20.24
C HIS A 29 -6.68 -3.13 -19.30
N ALA A 30 -5.82 -2.55 -18.47
CA ALA A 30 -6.18 -1.41 -17.61
C ALA A 30 -6.67 -0.20 -18.42
N LEU A 31 -6.00 0.14 -19.53
CA LEU A 31 -6.45 1.20 -20.43
C LEU A 31 -7.83 0.89 -21.03
N GLY A 32 -8.07 -0.33 -21.48
CA GLY A 32 -9.36 -0.76 -22.02
C GLY A 32 -10.51 -0.63 -21.01
N ILE A 33 -10.26 -0.99 -19.75
CA ILE A 33 -11.24 -0.85 -18.67
C ILE A 33 -11.59 0.63 -18.44
N ILE A 34 -10.58 1.48 -18.35
CA ILE A 34 -10.78 2.93 -18.12
C ILE A 34 -11.58 3.55 -19.28
N LEU A 35 -11.20 3.27 -20.52
CA LEU A 35 -11.91 3.78 -21.70
C LEU A 35 -13.38 3.33 -21.71
N SER A 36 -13.65 2.07 -21.34
CA SER A 36 -15.02 1.55 -21.26
C SER A 36 -15.83 2.24 -20.16
N LEU A 37 -15.25 2.45 -18.97
CA LEU A 37 -15.91 3.17 -17.88
C LEU A 37 -16.21 4.61 -18.28
N GLN A 38 -15.25 5.33 -18.85
CA GLN A 38 -15.39 6.73 -19.25
C GLN A 38 -16.39 6.90 -20.40
N LYS A 39 -16.44 5.96 -21.37
CA LYS A 39 -17.46 5.93 -22.43
C LYS A 39 -18.87 5.81 -21.85
N ASN A 40 -19.02 5.11 -20.74
CA ASN A 40 -20.27 5.00 -19.99
C ASN A 40 -20.48 6.11 -18.95
N LYS A 41 -19.76 7.24 -19.09
CA LYS A 41 -19.87 8.44 -18.27
C LYS A 41 -19.49 8.27 -16.79
N TYR A 42 -18.70 7.26 -16.46
CA TYR A 42 -18.09 7.13 -15.15
C TYR A 42 -16.70 7.74 -15.12
N GLU A 43 -16.36 8.40 -14.02
CA GLU A 43 -14.97 8.76 -13.76
C GLU A 43 -14.16 7.48 -13.54
N ALA A 44 -12.95 7.43 -14.09
CA ALA A 44 -12.05 6.30 -13.89
C ALA A 44 -10.59 6.74 -14.03
N TYR A 45 -9.77 6.26 -13.11
CA TYR A 45 -8.35 6.60 -12.97
C TYR A 45 -7.53 5.38 -12.61
N ILE A 46 -6.28 5.32 -13.11
CA ILE A 46 -5.27 4.43 -12.52
C ILE A 46 -4.80 5.09 -11.23
N VAL A 47 -4.59 4.32 -10.17
CA VAL A 47 -4.23 4.87 -8.87
C VAL A 47 -3.20 4.00 -8.14
N GLY A 48 -2.54 4.59 -7.18
CA GLY A 48 -1.71 3.87 -6.21
C GLY A 48 -0.36 3.43 -6.74
N GLY A 49 -0.02 2.17 -6.46
CA GLY A 49 1.32 1.64 -6.71
C GLY A 49 1.81 1.74 -8.13
N ALA A 50 0.95 1.54 -9.12
CA ALA A 50 1.31 1.60 -10.53
C ALA A 50 1.81 3.00 -10.94
N ILE A 51 1.08 4.04 -10.56
CA ILE A 51 1.46 5.42 -10.91
C ILE A 51 2.75 5.82 -10.21
N ARG A 52 2.86 5.50 -8.92
CA ARG A 52 4.09 5.71 -8.16
C ARG A 52 5.30 5.02 -8.81
N ASP A 53 5.15 3.75 -9.16
CA ASP A 53 6.25 2.96 -9.74
C ASP A 53 6.67 3.52 -11.11
N ILE A 54 5.74 3.98 -11.96
CA ILE A 54 6.05 4.67 -13.21
C ILE A 54 6.78 5.98 -12.95
N LEU A 55 6.38 6.77 -11.96
CA LEU A 55 7.02 8.05 -11.63
C LEU A 55 8.49 7.89 -11.20
N ILE A 56 8.85 6.77 -10.58
CA ILE A 56 10.23 6.41 -10.24
C ILE A 56 10.91 5.54 -11.31
N ASN A 57 10.34 5.53 -12.52
CA ASN A 57 10.85 4.81 -13.68
C ASN A 57 10.91 3.28 -13.55
N GLN A 58 10.09 2.72 -12.67
CA GLN A 58 9.90 1.27 -12.55
C GLN A 58 8.74 0.77 -13.43
N ASN A 59 8.71 -0.53 -13.68
CA ASN A 59 7.60 -1.17 -14.38
C ASN A 59 6.61 -1.73 -13.36
N PRO A 60 5.36 -1.24 -13.33
CA PRO A 60 4.34 -1.78 -12.42
C PRO A 60 4.01 -3.23 -12.77
N LYS A 61 3.73 -4.04 -11.75
CA LYS A 61 3.24 -5.41 -11.93
C LYS A 61 1.72 -5.46 -11.92
N ASP A 62 1.09 -4.69 -11.05
CA ASP A 62 -0.33 -4.68 -10.81
C ASP A 62 -0.91 -3.29 -11.05
N PHE A 63 -2.13 -3.22 -11.55
CA PHE A 63 -2.83 -1.97 -11.81
C PHE A 63 -4.13 -1.94 -11.04
N ASP A 64 -4.33 -0.88 -10.25
CA ASP A 64 -5.56 -0.59 -9.55
C ASP A 64 -6.30 0.55 -10.24
N ILE A 65 -7.61 0.40 -10.41
CA ILE A 65 -8.48 1.42 -10.97
C ILE A 65 -9.46 1.88 -9.90
N ALA A 66 -9.58 3.19 -9.75
CA ALA A 66 -10.62 3.82 -8.95
C ALA A 66 -11.63 4.50 -9.86
N THR A 67 -12.94 4.33 -9.58
CA THR A 67 -14.02 4.83 -10.44
C THR A 67 -15.22 5.30 -9.63
N SER A 68 -16.05 6.17 -10.25
CA SER A 68 -17.37 6.53 -9.72
C SER A 68 -18.43 5.44 -9.92
N ALA A 69 -18.17 4.43 -10.77
CA ALA A 69 -19.09 3.33 -10.99
C ALA A 69 -19.19 2.42 -9.76
N THR A 70 -20.41 1.99 -9.39
CA THR A 70 -20.62 1.01 -8.32
C THR A 70 -20.15 -0.39 -8.73
N PRO A 71 -19.89 -1.30 -7.78
CA PRO A 71 -19.49 -2.67 -8.11
C PRO A 71 -20.48 -3.38 -9.03
N GLU A 72 -21.75 -3.14 -8.86
CA GLU A 72 -22.82 -3.72 -9.70
C GLU A 72 -22.81 -3.14 -11.11
N GLN A 73 -22.51 -1.82 -11.26
CA GLN A 73 -22.35 -1.18 -12.56
C GLN A 73 -21.11 -1.69 -13.30
N ILE A 74 -19.98 -1.84 -12.59
CA ILE A 74 -18.75 -2.42 -13.14
C ILE A 74 -19.03 -3.86 -13.62
N ARG A 75 -19.71 -4.66 -12.79
CA ARG A 75 -20.06 -6.05 -13.13
C ARG A 75 -20.95 -6.15 -14.37
N ARG A 76 -21.84 -5.20 -14.61
CA ARG A 76 -22.68 -5.14 -15.83
C ARG A 76 -21.86 -4.82 -17.07
N LEU A 77 -20.88 -3.91 -16.97
CA LEU A 77 -20.03 -3.53 -18.09
C LEU A 77 -19.04 -4.63 -18.48
N PHE A 78 -18.52 -5.34 -17.49
CA PHE A 78 -17.49 -6.36 -17.71
C PHE A 78 -18.03 -7.75 -17.35
N LYS A 79 -18.46 -8.51 -18.37
CA LYS A 79 -19.01 -9.86 -18.16
C LYS A 79 -18.04 -10.82 -17.48
N LYS A 80 -16.74 -10.72 -17.82
CA LYS A 80 -15.67 -11.49 -17.19
C LYS A 80 -15.15 -10.76 -15.95
N SER A 81 -15.97 -10.63 -14.92
CA SER A 81 -15.58 -9.98 -13.67
C SER A 81 -16.24 -10.64 -12.46
N ARG A 82 -15.68 -10.41 -11.28
CA ARG A 82 -16.20 -10.93 -10.01
C ARG A 82 -16.17 -9.84 -8.95
N ILE A 83 -17.28 -9.68 -8.21
CA ILE A 83 -17.31 -8.82 -7.03
C ILE A 83 -16.68 -9.61 -5.89
N ILE A 84 -15.69 -9.02 -5.23
CA ILE A 84 -14.93 -9.61 -4.14
C ILE A 84 -15.04 -8.72 -2.90
N GLY A 85 -14.93 -9.35 -1.74
CA GLY A 85 -14.97 -8.67 -0.45
C GLY A 85 -16.38 -8.59 0.15
N ARG A 86 -16.45 -8.83 1.46
CA ARG A 86 -17.71 -8.74 2.23
C ARG A 86 -17.92 -7.33 2.78
N ARG A 87 -16.90 -6.79 3.42
CA ARG A 87 -16.90 -5.46 4.04
C ARG A 87 -16.65 -4.35 3.03
N PHE A 88 -15.65 -4.57 2.16
CA PHE A 88 -15.26 -3.65 1.10
C PHE A 88 -15.37 -4.36 -0.24
N LYS A 89 -16.41 -4.03 -0.98
CA LYS A 89 -16.59 -4.61 -2.30
C LYS A 89 -15.65 -3.94 -3.30
N LEU A 90 -14.92 -4.76 -4.04
CA LEU A 90 -14.17 -4.38 -5.22
C LEU A 90 -14.46 -5.37 -6.34
N VAL A 91 -14.11 -5.05 -7.57
CA VAL A 91 -14.37 -5.90 -8.72
C VAL A 91 -13.05 -6.30 -9.36
N HIS A 92 -12.82 -7.60 -9.46
CA HIS A 92 -11.77 -8.16 -10.29
C HIS A 92 -12.29 -8.28 -11.73
N VAL A 93 -11.68 -7.54 -12.65
CA VAL A 93 -11.95 -7.68 -14.10
C VAL A 93 -10.86 -8.54 -14.70
N LEU A 94 -11.27 -9.60 -15.42
CA LEU A 94 -10.40 -10.68 -15.88
C LEU A 94 -10.17 -10.57 -17.38
N ASP A 95 -8.90 -10.70 -17.81
CA ASP A 95 -8.52 -10.92 -19.21
C ASP A 95 -7.45 -12.01 -19.29
N GLY A 96 -7.86 -13.23 -19.61
CA GLY A 96 -6.99 -14.39 -19.53
C GLY A 96 -6.51 -14.64 -18.09
N ARG A 97 -5.20 -14.50 -17.87
CA ARG A 97 -4.57 -14.60 -16.54
C ARG A 97 -4.44 -13.27 -15.82
N ASP A 98 -4.64 -12.17 -16.53
CA ASP A 98 -4.52 -10.83 -15.96
C ASP A 98 -5.77 -10.45 -15.17
N ILE A 99 -5.55 -9.91 -13.99
CA ILE A 99 -6.61 -9.43 -13.10
C ILE A 99 -6.35 -7.96 -12.82
N ILE A 100 -7.34 -7.12 -13.10
CA ILE A 100 -7.31 -5.70 -12.72
C ILE A 100 -8.32 -5.48 -11.60
N GLU A 101 -7.86 -4.91 -10.49
CA GLU A 101 -8.74 -4.49 -9.40
C GLU A 101 -9.40 -3.16 -9.73
N VAL A 102 -10.74 -3.14 -9.69
CA VAL A 102 -11.52 -1.93 -9.91
C VAL A 102 -12.34 -1.65 -8.65
N SER A 103 -12.06 -0.52 -8.01
CA SER A 103 -12.71 -0.08 -6.79
C SER A 103 -13.56 1.17 -7.03
N THR A 104 -14.76 1.21 -6.43
CA THR A 104 -15.58 2.43 -6.39
C THR A 104 -14.98 3.44 -5.43
N PHE A 105 -15.03 4.73 -5.75
CA PHE A 105 -14.65 5.79 -4.81
C PHE A 105 -15.40 5.63 -3.50
N ARG A 106 -14.68 5.68 -2.40
CA ARG A 106 -15.27 5.53 -1.07
C ARG A 106 -15.33 6.87 -0.37
N ALA A 107 -16.45 7.12 0.30
CA ALA A 107 -16.59 8.22 1.24
C ALA A 107 -15.75 7.98 2.51
N LYS A 108 -15.54 9.03 3.29
CA LYS A 108 -15.09 8.88 4.67
C LYS A 108 -16.08 8.02 5.43
N PRO A 109 -15.64 7.18 6.37
CA PRO A 109 -16.54 6.55 7.31
C PRO A 109 -17.28 7.65 8.08
N GLN A 110 -18.52 7.92 7.72
CA GLN A 110 -19.42 8.64 8.60
C GLN A 110 -19.75 7.72 9.78
N GLU A 111 -20.12 8.29 10.92
CA GLU A 111 -20.46 7.57 12.15
C GLU A 111 -21.21 6.27 11.83
N ARG A 112 -20.68 5.18 12.33
CA ARG A 112 -20.98 3.80 11.98
C ARG A 112 -22.49 3.55 11.98
N GLU A 113 -23.11 3.40 10.82
CA GLU A 113 -24.42 2.76 10.71
C GLU A 113 -24.25 1.27 11.00
N ILE A 114 -24.47 0.90 12.25
CA ILE A 114 -24.59 -0.51 12.64
C ILE A 114 -25.97 -0.95 12.17
N MET A 115 -26.02 -1.82 11.18
CA MET A 115 -27.30 -2.43 10.79
C MET A 115 -27.83 -3.32 11.91
N ALA A 116 -29.15 -3.49 11.97
CA ALA A 116 -29.86 -4.30 12.96
C ALA A 116 -29.38 -5.77 13.09
N ASN A 117 -28.54 -6.24 12.17
CA ASN A 117 -27.94 -7.57 12.14
C ASN A 117 -26.45 -7.59 12.52
N GLY A 118 -25.89 -6.50 13.05
CA GLY A 118 -24.49 -6.42 13.49
C GLY A 118 -23.45 -6.34 12.39
N VAL A 119 -23.84 -6.22 11.11
CA VAL A 119 -22.92 -6.10 9.98
C VAL A 119 -22.69 -4.62 9.67
N GLU A 120 -21.47 -4.14 9.87
CA GLU A 120 -21.05 -2.82 9.43
C GLU A 120 -21.02 -2.77 7.89
N ARG A 121 -21.88 -1.95 7.28
CA ARG A 121 -21.76 -1.59 5.87
C ARG A 121 -20.88 -0.37 5.72
N ASP A 122 -19.66 -0.58 5.25
CA ASP A 122 -18.72 0.48 4.91
C ASP A 122 -18.67 0.71 3.38
N ASN A 123 -19.84 0.67 2.75
CA ASN A 123 -20.02 0.87 1.31
C ASN A 123 -20.59 2.26 0.99
N ALA A 124 -20.24 3.28 1.77
CA ALA A 124 -20.57 4.65 1.40
C ALA A 124 -19.66 5.03 0.20
N TYR A 125 -20.30 5.27 -0.95
CA TYR A 125 -19.60 5.74 -2.14
C TYR A 125 -19.37 7.25 -2.02
N GLY A 126 -18.20 7.70 -2.45
CA GLY A 126 -17.75 9.06 -2.32
C GLY A 126 -17.27 9.69 -3.62
N THR A 127 -16.68 10.84 -3.47
CA THR A 127 -15.97 11.56 -4.52
C THR A 127 -14.53 11.07 -4.65
N LEU A 128 -13.87 11.44 -5.75
CA LEU A 128 -12.43 11.18 -5.94
C LEU A 128 -11.58 11.73 -4.79
N LYS A 129 -11.92 12.94 -4.28
CA LYS A 129 -11.19 13.58 -3.18
C LYS A 129 -11.35 12.81 -1.87
N GLU A 130 -12.55 12.33 -1.57
CA GLU A 130 -12.80 11.50 -0.38
C GLU A 130 -12.08 10.16 -0.47
N ASP A 131 -12.04 9.53 -1.66
CA ASP A 131 -11.26 8.31 -1.88
C ASP A 131 -9.76 8.56 -1.65
N ALA A 132 -9.24 9.69 -2.09
CA ALA A 132 -7.86 10.08 -1.85
C ALA A 132 -7.57 10.30 -0.37
N GLU A 133 -8.46 10.96 0.36
CA GLU A 133 -8.29 11.32 1.77
C GLU A 133 -8.23 10.10 2.70
N ARG A 134 -8.95 9.01 2.37
CA ARG A 134 -8.94 7.79 3.19
C ARG A 134 -7.73 6.90 2.97
N ARG A 135 -6.92 7.13 1.93
CA ARG A 135 -5.70 6.35 1.65
C ARG A 135 -4.66 6.55 2.75
N ASP A 136 -3.68 5.66 2.78
CA ASP A 136 -2.66 5.65 3.84
C ASP A 136 -1.56 6.70 3.62
N PHE A 137 -0.88 6.66 2.48
CA PHE A 137 0.28 7.49 2.19
C PHE A 137 0.05 8.33 0.93
N THR A 138 0.62 9.54 0.93
CA THR A 138 0.55 10.47 -0.19
C THR A 138 1.03 9.85 -1.49
N SER A 139 2.14 9.09 -1.44
CA SER A 139 2.71 8.38 -2.58
C SER A 139 1.79 7.30 -3.19
N ASN A 140 0.78 6.84 -2.47
CA ASN A 140 -0.21 5.88 -2.93
C ASN A 140 -1.56 6.52 -3.30
N SER A 141 -1.65 7.85 -3.23
CA SER A 141 -2.87 8.62 -3.49
C SER A 141 -2.74 9.52 -4.71
N ILE A 142 -2.00 9.08 -5.70
CA ILE A 142 -1.82 9.77 -6.98
C ILE A 142 -2.68 9.06 -8.01
N TYR A 143 -3.54 9.82 -8.69
CA TYR A 143 -4.49 9.33 -9.69
C TYR A 143 -4.06 9.80 -11.08
N PHE A 144 -4.17 8.95 -12.05
CA PHE A 144 -3.84 9.25 -13.43
C PHE A 144 -5.00 8.95 -14.37
N ASN A 145 -5.38 9.95 -15.16
CA ASN A 145 -6.33 9.80 -16.25
C ASN A 145 -5.58 9.64 -17.57
N PRO A 146 -5.52 8.43 -18.14
CA PRO A 146 -4.75 8.20 -19.36
C PRO A 146 -5.36 8.87 -20.61
N THR A 147 -6.66 9.15 -20.61
CA THR A 147 -7.36 9.77 -21.75
C THR A 147 -6.92 11.22 -21.97
N ASN A 148 -6.86 11.99 -20.91
CA ASN A 148 -6.44 13.41 -20.98
C ASN A 148 -5.02 13.63 -20.45
N LYS A 149 -4.31 12.55 -20.08
CA LYS A 149 -2.93 12.53 -19.57
C LYS A 149 -2.72 13.42 -18.33
N LYS A 150 -3.73 13.56 -17.49
CA LYS A 150 -3.65 14.37 -16.26
C LYS A 150 -3.37 13.49 -15.04
N LEU A 151 -2.42 13.95 -14.22
CA LEU A 151 -2.26 13.48 -12.83
C LEU A 151 -3.08 14.35 -11.89
N ILE A 152 -3.66 13.71 -10.89
CA ILE A 152 -4.36 14.36 -9.79
C ILE A 152 -3.68 13.93 -8.49
N ASP A 153 -3.13 14.89 -7.79
CA ASP A 153 -2.40 14.70 -6.53
C ASP A 153 -2.90 15.72 -5.52
N PHE A 154 -3.78 15.29 -4.62
CA PHE A 154 -4.39 16.16 -3.62
C PHE A 154 -3.47 16.43 -2.42
N TYR A 155 -2.47 15.59 -2.19
CA TYR A 155 -1.72 15.56 -0.94
C TYR A 155 -0.20 15.68 -1.11
N GLY A 156 0.28 16.02 -2.31
CA GLY A 156 1.70 16.23 -2.57
C GLY A 156 2.55 14.96 -2.67
N GLY A 157 1.93 13.84 -3.03
CA GLY A 157 2.62 12.55 -3.14
C GLY A 157 3.73 12.54 -4.18
N ILE A 158 3.61 13.34 -5.25
CA ILE A 158 4.65 13.47 -6.28
C ILE A 158 5.92 14.12 -5.69
N ASP A 159 5.75 15.18 -4.91
CA ASP A 159 6.88 15.86 -4.27
C ASP A 159 7.50 15.00 -3.17
N ASP A 160 6.69 14.27 -2.41
CA ASP A 160 7.18 13.31 -1.42
C ASP A 160 8.03 12.21 -2.06
N ILE A 161 7.62 11.68 -3.20
CA ILE A 161 8.42 10.69 -3.96
C ILE A 161 9.75 11.31 -4.41
N LYS A 162 9.75 12.52 -4.96
CA LYS A 162 10.97 13.22 -5.38
C LYS A 162 11.93 13.47 -4.23
N ASN A 163 11.38 13.86 -3.07
CA ASN A 163 12.15 14.17 -1.86
C ASN A 163 12.46 12.92 -1.03
N LYS A 164 12.04 11.74 -1.49
CA LYS A 164 12.20 10.46 -0.78
C LYS A 164 11.64 10.50 0.65
N GLN A 165 10.46 11.08 0.81
CA GLN A 165 9.75 11.17 2.09
C GLN A 165 8.53 10.26 2.11
N LEU A 166 8.30 9.60 3.25
CA LEU A 166 7.06 8.89 3.51
C LEU A 166 6.14 9.77 4.35
N THR A 167 5.04 10.21 3.75
CA THR A 167 4.04 11.06 4.41
C THR A 167 2.71 10.34 4.50
N ILE A 168 2.08 10.41 5.68
CA ILE A 168 0.75 9.86 5.95
C ILE A 168 -0.29 10.91 5.62
N ILE A 169 -1.38 10.51 4.96
CA ILE A 169 -2.52 11.38 4.72
C ILE A 169 -3.33 11.51 6.01
N GLY A 170 -3.56 12.75 6.44
CA GLY A 170 -4.25 13.06 7.69
C GLY A 170 -3.31 13.14 8.90
N ILE A 171 -3.86 13.05 10.10
CA ILE A 171 -3.09 13.14 11.35
C ILE A 171 -2.51 11.76 11.68
N PRO A 172 -1.18 11.58 11.67
CA PRO A 172 -0.53 10.27 11.80
C PRO A 172 -0.99 9.48 13.03
N GLU A 173 -1.11 10.15 14.18
CA GLU A 173 -1.52 9.50 15.43
C GLU A 173 -2.93 8.91 15.35
N ILE A 174 -3.88 9.66 14.75
CA ILE A 174 -5.25 9.18 14.53
C ILE A 174 -5.23 8.02 13.53
N ARG A 175 -4.50 8.17 12.44
CA ARG A 175 -4.43 7.17 11.36
C ARG A 175 -3.83 5.85 11.81
N PHE A 176 -2.82 5.85 12.68
CA PHE A 176 -2.26 4.62 13.25
C PHE A 176 -3.21 3.97 14.26
N ARG A 177 -4.00 4.76 15.01
CA ARG A 177 -5.02 4.20 15.92
C ARG A 177 -6.20 3.60 15.18
N GLU A 178 -6.64 4.23 14.09
CA GLU A 178 -7.71 3.67 13.23
C GLU A 178 -7.32 2.31 12.63
N ASP A 179 -6.08 2.18 12.18
CA ASP A 179 -5.56 0.96 11.58
C ASP A 179 -4.06 0.80 11.87
N PRO A 180 -3.69 0.10 12.97
CA PRO A 180 -2.30 -0.07 13.36
C PRO A 180 -1.43 -0.81 12.33
N VAL A 181 -2.02 -1.59 11.42
CA VAL A 181 -1.30 -2.24 10.32
C VAL A 181 -0.59 -1.22 9.43
N ARG A 182 -1.05 0.04 9.40
CA ARG A 182 -0.36 1.13 8.70
C ARG A 182 1.08 1.34 9.20
N ILE A 183 1.41 0.96 10.43
CA ILE A 183 2.79 0.98 10.95
C ILE A 183 3.66 0.02 10.12
N LEU A 184 3.24 -1.22 9.94
CA LEU A 184 3.96 -2.21 9.13
C LEU A 184 4.02 -1.79 7.65
N ARG A 185 2.93 -1.22 7.14
CA ARG A 185 2.88 -0.67 5.78
C ARG A 185 3.85 0.49 5.60
N ALA A 186 3.98 1.40 6.58
CA ALA A 186 4.94 2.50 6.56
C ALA A 186 6.37 1.96 6.42
N ILE A 187 6.74 0.97 7.24
CA ILE A 187 8.06 0.34 7.21
C ILE A 187 8.29 -0.34 5.84
N ARG A 188 7.30 -1.07 5.34
CA ARG A 188 7.38 -1.75 4.05
C ARG A 188 7.60 -0.78 2.90
N PHE A 189 6.82 0.31 2.83
CA PHE A 189 6.99 1.30 1.76
C PHE A 189 8.29 2.09 1.90
N ALA A 190 8.72 2.43 3.12
CA ALA A 190 10.02 3.04 3.35
C ALA A 190 11.16 2.14 2.86
N ALA A 191 11.12 0.83 3.15
CA ALA A 191 12.10 -0.13 2.67
C ALA A 191 12.07 -0.31 1.14
N LYS A 192 10.86 -0.52 0.59
CA LYS A 192 10.66 -0.80 -0.85
C LYS A 192 11.06 0.39 -1.73
N LEU A 193 10.74 1.60 -1.32
CA LEU A 193 10.86 2.81 -2.13
C LEU A 193 12.05 3.67 -1.73
N ASP A 194 12.84 3.22 -0.76
CA ASP A 194 13.95 3.98 -0.20
C ASP A 194 13.52 5.36 0.32
N LEU A 195 12.37 5.40 1.01
CA LEU A 195 11.82 6.62 1.58
C LEU A 195 12.25 6.77 3.04
N SER A 196 12.49 8.00 3.46
CA SER A 196 12.76 8.33 4.85
C SER A 196 11.46 8.55 5.63
N ILE A 197 11.44 8.06 6.87
CA ILE A 197 10.40 8.34 7.85
C ILE A 197 10.95 9.42 8.77
N ASN A 198 10.28 10.57 8.84
CA ASN A 198 10.75 11.68 9.67
C ASN A 198 10.67 11.36 11.17
N SER A 199 11.32 12.21 12.01
CA SER A 199 11.41 12.00 13.46
C SER A 199 10.05 11.99 14.15
N ASP A 200 9.12 12.82 13.69
CA ASP A 200 7.79 12.95 14.30
C ASP A 200 6.97 11.70 14.07
N ILE A 201 6.93 11.21 12.82
CA ILE A 201 6.26 9.94 12.48
C ILE A 201 6.94 8.78 13.19
N THR A 202 8.28 8.78 13.29
CA THR A 202 9.04 7.77 14.04
C THR A 202 8.61 7.71 15.50
N SER A 203 8.49 8.87 16.15
CA SER A 203 8.05 8.97 17.56
C SER A 203 6.61 8.48 17.74
N ILE A 204 5.72 8.82 16.80
CA ILE A 204 4.32 8.38 16.84
C ILE A 204 4.22 6.86 16.64
N ILE A 205 5.03 6.28 15.73
CA ILE A 205 5.10 4.83 15.55
C ILE A 205 5.49 4.15 16.87
N HIS A 206 6.57 4.61 17.54
CA HIS A 206 7.00 4.03 18.81
C HIS A 206 5.91 4.07 19.88
N LYS A 207 5.15 5.17 19.96
CA LYS A 207 4.04 5.30 20.93
C LYS A 207 2.88 4.34 20.63
N ASN A 208 2.66 3.99 19.37
CA ASN A 208 1.50 3.22 18.94
C ASN A 208 1.81 1.76 18.56
N ILE A 209 3.05 1.32 18.71
CA ILE A 209 3.49 -0.01 18.26
C ILE A 209 2.76 -1.16 18.97
N ASN A 210 2.37 -0.95 20.23
CA ASN A 210 1.64 -1.95 21.01
C ASN A 210 0.21 -2.19 20.47
N LEU A 211 -0.35 -1.26 19.70
CA LEU A 211 -1.65 -1.43 19.06
C LEU A 211 -1.66 -2.58 18.04
N LEU A 212 -0.49 -3.00 17.54
CA LEU A 212 -0.36 -4.17 16.67
C LEU A 212 -0.82 -5.46 17.33
N GLU A 213 -0.86 -5.54 18.68
CA GLU A 213 -1.35 -6.69 19.43
C GLU A 213 -2.86 -6.91 19.24
N ASN A 214 -3.60 -5.85 18.92
CA ASN A 214 -5.04 -5.91 18.72
C ASN A 214 -5.45 -6.31 17.28
N ILE A 215 -4.47 -6.55 16.40
CA ILE A 215 -4.72 -6.92 15.02
C ILE A 215 -4.90 -8.44 14.90
N PRO A 216 -5.89 -8.92 14.12
CA PRO A 216 -6.04 -10.36 13.85
C PRO A 216 -4.74 -10.96 13.30
N TYR A 217 -4.33 -12.11 13.83
CA TYR A 217 -3.05 -12.76 13.49
C TYR A 217 -2.89 -12.99 11.98
N SER A 218 -3.95 -13.38 11.27
CA SER A 218 -3.90 -13.60 9.82
C SER A 218 -3.51 -12.34 9.07
N ARG A 219 -4.13 -11.20 9.40
CA ARG A 219 -3.85 -9.91 8.79
C ARG A 219 -2.43 -9.42 9.13
N LEU A 220 -2.03 -9.60 10.38
CA LEU A 220 -0.70 -9.24 10.84
C LEU A 220 0.37 -10.07 10.11
N PHE A 221 0.17 -11.38 10.01
CA PHE A 221 1.06 -12.31 9.32
C PHE A 221 1.20 -11.94 7.83
N ASP A 222 0.09 -11.64 7.15
CA ASP A 222 0.10 -11.24 5.74
C ASP A 222 0.95 -9.99 5.51
N GLU A 223 0.82 -8.96 6.35
CA GLU A 223 1.62 -7.73 6.20
C GLU A 223 3.09 -7.94 6.56
N VAL A 224 3.38 -8.75 7.58
CA VAL A 224 4.76 -9.13 7.94
C VAL A 224 5.41 -9.94 6.80
N MET A 225 4.69 -10.89 6.20
CA MET A 225 5.22 -11.63 5.05
C MET A 225 5.48 -10.73 3.85
N LYS A 226 4.62 -9.76 3.58
CA LYS A 226 4.86 -8.76 2.53
C LYS A 226 6.11 -7.91 2.76
N LEU A 227 6.50 -7.66 4.01
CA LEU A 227 7.76 -6.97 4.34
C LEU A 227 8.97 -7.71 3.78
N PHE A 228 8.96 -9.03 3.86
CA PHE A 228 10.10 -9.87 3.51
C PHE A 228 10.03 -10.48 2.10
N LEU A 229 8.83 -10.52 1.50
CA LEU A 229 8.61 -11.18 0.20
C LEU A 229 8.39 -10.20 -0.95
N THR A 230 8.88 -8.97 -0.84
CA THR A 230 8.75 -7.95 -1.90
C THR A 230 10.10 -7.55 -2.54
N GLY A 231 11.17 -8.28 -2.27
CA GLY A 231 12.51 -8.02 -2.84
C GLY A 231 13.31 -6.95 -2.07
N HIS A 232 12.91 -6.63 -0.85
CA HIS A 232 13.56 -5.65 0.02
C HIS A 232 13.67 -6.15 1.47
N ALA A 233 13.81 -7.47 1.65
CA ALA A 233 13.81 -8.12 2.96
C ALA A 233 14.93 -7.59 3.86
N LEU A 234 16.14 -7.44 3.35
CA LEU A 234 17.26 -6.93 4.14
C LEU A 234 17.02 -5.49 4.64
N LYS A 235 16.53 -4.60 3.78
CA LYS A 235 16.16 -3.22 4.17
C LYS A 235 15.01 -3.22 5.17
N SER A 236 14.02 -4.09 4.99
CA SER A 236 12.88 -4.25 5.89
C SER A 236 13.34 -4.66 7.29
N VAL A 237 14.30 -5.60 7.41
CA VAL A 237 14.86 -6.00 8.71
C VAL A 237 15.58 -4.85 9.42
N ILE A 238 16.34 -4.03 8.69
CA ILE A 238 17.01 -2.87 9.26
C ILE A 238 16.00 -1.91 9.90
N LEU A 239 14.90 -1.60 9.18
CA LEU A 239 13.83 -0.75 9.71
C LEU A 239 13.05 -1.45 10.84
N PHE A 240 12.79 -2.76 10.71
CA PHE A 240 12.15 -3.54 11.75
C PHE A 240 12.92 -3.50 13.08
N ASN A 241 14.24 -3.60 12.99
CA ASN A 241 15.13 -3.44 14.17
C ASN A 241 15.10 -2.01 14.72
N LYS A 242 15.14 -1.00 13.85
CA LYS A 242 15.07 0.40 14.25
C LYS A 242 13.82 0.73 15.07
N PHE A 243 12.69 0.09 14.72
CA PHE A 243 11.42 0.28 15.43
C PHE A 243 11.17 -0.76 16.54
N ASN A 244 12.18 -1.58 16.92
CA ASN A 244 12.07 -2.64 17.93
C ASN A 244 11.01 -3.71 17.65
N LEU A 245 10.56 -3.84 16.40
CA LEU A 245 9.56 -4.82 15.98
C LEU A 245 10.12 -6.24 15.96
N SER A 246 11.42 -6.39 15.69
CA SER A 246 12.08 -7.69 15.68
C SER A 246 11.95 -8.40 17.01
N LYS A 247 12.12 -7.68 18.14
CA LYS A 247 11.94 -8.26 19.48
C LYS A 247 10.55 -8.89 19.67
N LYS A 248 9.55 -8.28 19.02
CA LYS A 248 8.16 -8.71 19.15
C LYS A 248 7.80 -9.88 18.22
N PHE A 249 8.23 -9.82 16.97
CA PHE A 249 7.81 -10.78 15.94
C PHE A 249 8.85 -11.88 15.67
N PHE A 250 10.13 -11.51 15.61
CA PHE A 250 11.23 -12.41 15.27
C PHE A 250 12.48 -12.05 16.08
N PRO A 251 12.57 -12.45 17.36
CA PRO A 251 13.70 -12.07 18.22
C PRO A 251 15.07 -12.44 17.64
N VAL A 252 15.16 -13.51 16.85
CA VAL A 252 16.39 -13.93 16.17
C VAL A 252 17.00 -12.85 15.28
N LEU A 253 16.18 -11.93 14.72
CA LEU A 253 16.66 -10.81 13.89
C LEU A 253 17.50 -9.80 14.69
N GLN A 254 17.47 -9.86 16.01
CA GLN A 254 18.31 -9.04 16.92
C GLN A 254 19.52 -9.81 17.47
N SER A 255 19.77 -11.03 16.98
CA SER A 255 20.92 -11.82 17.45
C SER A 255 22.22 -11.05 17.27
N THR A 256 23.05 -11.05 18.30
CA THR A 256 24.42 -10.50 18.27
C THR A 256 25.46 -11.50 17.85
N ASN A 257 25.09 -12.79 17.74
CA ASN A 257 26.00 -13.84 17.30
C ASN A 257 26.39 -13.66 15.83
N PRO A 258 27.68 -13.50 15.48
CA PRO A 258 28.13 -13.21 14.13
C PRO A 258 27.72 -14.26 13.10
N SER A 259 27.77 -15.56 13.45
CA SER A 259 27.40 -16.65 12.54
C SER A 259 25.89 -16.63 12.24
N THR A 260 25.06 -16.41 13.26
CA THR A 260 23.61 -16.25 13.11
C THR A 260 23.27 -15.05 12.25
N GLN A 261 23.92 -13.91 12.46
CA GLN A 261 23.74 -12.72 11.64
C GLN A 261 24.13 -12.93 10.18
N ALA A 262 25.27 -13.61 9.94
CA ALA A 262 25.71 -13.92 8.58
C ALA A 262 24.70 -14.83 7.86
N PHE A 263 24.21 -15.86 8.53
CA PHE A 263 23.19 -16.78 8.00
C PHE A 263 21.88 -16.06 7.67
N LEU A 264 21.36 -15.23 8.60
CA LEU A 264 20.15 -14.45 8.39
C LEU A 264 20.30 -13.48 7.21
N LYS A 265 21.42 -12.74 7.15
CA LYS A 265 21.70 -11.79 6.05
C LYS A 265 21.77 -12.51 4.72
N GLN A 266 22.38 -13.71 4.66
CA GLN A 266 22.46 -14.50 3.45
C GLN A 266 21.06 -14.96 3.01
N GLY A 267 20.26 -15.51 3.89
CA GLY A 267 18.90 -15.96 3.59
C GLY A 267 18.00 -14.81 3.09
N LEU A 268 18.13 -13.61 3.69
CA LEU A 268 17.40 -12.41 3.25
C LEU A 268 17.85 -11.94 1.86
N ARG A 269 19.18 -11.93 1.59
CA ARG A 269 19.73 -11.58 0.28
C ARG A 269 19.29 -12.56 -0.80
N ASP A 270 19.30 -13.85 -0.50
CA ASP A 270 18.88 -14.90 -1.44
C ASP A 270 17.39 -14.79 -1.76
N THR A 271 16.58 -14.44 -0.75
CA THR A 271 15.15 -14.15 -0.92
C THR A 271 14.96 -12.95 -1.86
N ASP A 272 15.64 -11.83 -1.59
CA ASP A 272 15.55 -10.62 -2.42
C ASP A 272 16.01 -10.90 -3.86
N LYS A 273 17.14 -11.60 -4.04
CA LYS A 273 17.67 -11.98 -5.35
C LYS A 273 16.67 -12.81 -6.15
N ARG A 274 16.05 -13.83 -5.53
CA ARG A 274 15.05 -14.68 -6.20
C ARG A 274 13.84 -13.87 -6.67
N ILE A 275 13.38 -12.91 -5.86
CA ILE A 275 12.26 -12.05 -6.22
C ILE A 275 12.63 -11.14 -7.39
N HIS A 276 13.81 -10.55 -7.38
CA HIS A 276 14.30 -9.71 -8.49
C HIS A 276 14.47 -10.49 -9.79
N GLU A 277 14.84 -11.76 -9.69
CA GLU A 277 14.94 -12.69 -10.82
C GLU A 277 13.58 -13.30 -11.23
N SER A 278 12.48 -12.82 -10.66
CA SER A 278 11.11 -13.36 -10.87
C SER A 278 10.97 -14.85 -10.58
N LYS A 279 11.82 -15.39 -9.70
CA LYS A 279 11.76 -16.78 -9.22
C LYS A 279 10.78 -16.90 -8.05
N ALA A 280 10.10 -18.03 -7.98
CA ALA A 280 9.20 -18.33 -6.86
C ALA A 280 9.97 -18.34 -5.53
N VAL A 281 9.39 -17.72 -4.51
CA VAL A 281 9.88 -17.75 -3.13
C VAL A 281 8.84 -18.45 -2.28
N ASN A 282 9.30 -19.48 -1.53
CA ASN A 282 8.45 -20.15 -0.57
C ASN A 282 8.58 -19.45 0.78
N PRO A 283 7.49 -18.90 1.35
CA PRO A 283 7.51 -18.28 2.68
C PRO A 283 8.06 -19.20 3.76
N GLY A 284 7.85 -20.52 3.63
CA GLY A 284 8.36 -21.52 4.56
C GLY A 284 9.89 -21.55 4.65
N ILE A 285 10.60 -21.31 3.55
CA ILE A 285 12.07 -21.23 3.56
C ILE A 285 12.53 -20.04 4.38
N LEU A 286 11.88 -18.88 4.21
CA LEU A 286 12.20 -17.68 4.99
C LEU A 286 11.94 -17.88 6.49
N LEU A 287 10.82 -18.50 6.84
CA LEU A 287 10.50 -18.86 8.22
C LEU A 287 11.50 -19.88 8.77
N ALA A 288 11.92 -20.86 7.98
CA ALA A 288 12.97 -21.81 8.37
C ALA A 288 14.30 -21.09 8.66
N VAL A 289 14.68 -20.10 7.84
CA VAL A 289 15.86 -19.28 8.08
C VAL A 289 15.74 -18.53 9.42
N PHE A 290 14.57 -17.98 9.76
CA PHE A 290 14.37 -17.27 11.01
C PHE A 290 14.35 -18.19 12.24
N LEU A 291 13.86 -19.40 12.11
CA LEU A 291 13.71 -20.36 13.21
C LEU A 291 14.88 -21.36 13.32
N TRP A 292 15.78 -21.38 12.34
CA TRP A 292 16.85 -22.38 12.24
C TRP A 292 17.67 -22.53 13.53
N ARG A 293 18.04 -21.42 14.12
CA ARG A 293 18.83 -21.42 15.35
C ARG A 293 18.08 -22.11 16.49
N ASP A 294 16.83 -21.73 16.71
CA ASP A 294 16.01 -22.26 17.81
C ASP A 294 15.79 -23.77 17.63
N VAL A 295 15.57 -24.21 16.37
CA VAL A 295 15.44 -25.62 16.02
C VAL A 295 16.74 -26.37 16.25
N ASN A 296 17.88 -25.80 15.82
CA ASN A 296 19.19 -26.44 15.98
C ASN A 296 19.58 -26.56 17.47
N GLU A 297 19.40 -25.52 18.26
CA GLU A 297 19.64 -25.52 19.70
C GLU A 297 18.72 -26.53 20.45
N ALA A 298 17.49 -26.70 19.96
CA ALA A 298 16.58 -27.72 20.54
C ALA A 298 16.96 -29.15 20.15
N TRP A 299 17.57 -29.31 18.96
CA TRP A 299 18.01 -30.63 18.47
C TRP A 299 19.29 -31.13 19.16
N GLU A 300 20.20 -30.22 19.54
CA GLU A 300 21.46 -30.55 20.20
C GLU A 300 21.31 -30.83 21.70
N LYS A 301 20.13 -30.59 22.30
CA LYS A 301 19.77 -30.94 23.69
C LYS A 301 19.15 -32.34 23.78
#